data_f5278314cc43d8d7a0d05e8bf9a3c01a
#
_entry.id   f5278314cc43d8d7a0d05e8bf9a3c01a
#
_cell.length_a   1.000
_cell.length_b   1.000
_cell.length_c   1.000
_cell.angle_alpha   90.00
_cell.angle_beta   90.00
_cell.angle_gamma   90.00
#
_symmetry.space_group_name_H-M   'P 1'
#
loop_
_entity.id
_entity.type
_entity.pdbx_description
1 polymer ?
#
loop_
_entity_poly.entity_id
_entity_poly.type
_entity_poly.pdbx_seq_one_letter_code
_entity_poly.pdbx_strand_id
1 'polypeptide(L)'
;MEKIIQIEDTQVRFVCSIGTMVKYRSLFGSGMMEDVQILTDGFKDTGAVNEKILAQLAYAMAKQGDPSIGTMDEWLDQFNIFAFFDQMTPEVIALWNESSESSVKAKKK
;
A
#
# COMPACT_ATOMS: atom_id res chain seq x y z
N MET A 1 4.98 4.27 10.28
CA MET A 1 6.08 3.66 9.50
C MET A 1 6.19 4.28 8.12
N GLU A 2 7.38 4.51 7.68
CA GLU A 2 7.59 5.02 6.32
C GLU A 2 8.74 4.27 5.66
N LYS A 3 8.73 4.26 4.33
CA LYS A 3 9.76 3.58 3.55
C LYS A 3 9.87 4.26 2.19
N ILE A 4 11.09 4.45 1.71
CA ILE A 4 11.32 4.95 0.36
C ILE A 4 11.64 3.75 -0.52
N ILE A 5 10.87 3.57 -1.58
CA ILE A 5 10.97 2.42 -2.47
C ILE A 5 11.30 2.91 -3.87
N GLN A 6 12.28 2.26 -4.48
CA GLN A 6 12.65 2.53 -5.87
C GLN A 6 11.82 1.63 -6.78
N ILE A 7 11.03 2.25 -7.66
CA ILE A 7 10.26 1.53 -8.67
C ILE A 7 10.71 2.05 -10.02
N GLU A 8 11.45 1.24 -10.76
CA GLU A 8 12.11 1.66 -11.98
C GLU A 8 13.00 2.89 -11.69
N ASP A 9 12.74 4.01 -12.33
CA ASP A 9 13.53 5.23 -12.15
C ASP A 9 12.94 6.16 -11.10
N THR A 10 11.83 5.76 -10.48
CA THR A 10 11.07 6.63 -9.59
C THR A 10 11.22 6.20 -8.14
N GLN A 11 11.59 7.15 -7.29
CA GLN A 11 11.57 6.91 -5.85
C GLN A 11 10.22 7.34 -5.30
N VAL A 12 9.59 6.47 -4.52
CA VAL A 12 8.29 6.74 -3.93
C VAL A 12 8.40 6.61 -2.42
N ARG A 13 7.90 7.61 -1.71
CA ARG A 13 7.85 7.58 -0.26
C ARG A 13 6.48 7.06 0.19
N PHE A 14 6.48 5.91 0.84
CA PHE A 14 5.27 5.30 1.37
C PHE A 14 5.18 5.51 2.86
N VAL A 15 4.00 5.90 3.34
CA VAL A 15 3.73 6.06 4.77
C VAL A 15 2.52 5.22 5.13
N CYS A 16 2.66 4.37 6.14
CA CYS A 16 1.57 3.57 6.67
C CYS A 16 1.36 3.95 8.14
N SER A 17 0.26 4.61 8.40
CA SER A 17 -0.08 5.15 9.72
C SER A 17 -1.59 5.19 9.87
N ILE A 18 -2.07 5.61 11.03
CA ILE A 18 -3.51 5.82 11.23
C ILE A 18 -4.05 6.85 10.22
N GLY A 19 -3.25 7.89 9.94
CA GLY A 19 -3.63 8.88 8.93
C GLY A 19 -3.82 8.26 7.55
N THR A 20 -2.98 7.29 7.19
CA THR A 20 -3.11 6.56 5.94
C THR A 20 -4.43 5.80 5.91
N MET A 21 -4.78 5.13 7.00
CA MET A 21 -6.03 4.37 7.10
C MET A 21 -7.26 5.25 6.94
N VAL A 22 -7.26 6.42 7.58
CA VAL A 22 -8.37 7.36 7.47
C VAL A 22 -8.48 7.89 6.05
N LYS A 23 -7.37 8.22 5.44
CA LYS A 23 -7.34 8.68 4.05
C LYS A 23 -7.84 7.60 3.10
N TYR A 24 -7.45 6.36 3.33
CA TYR A 24 -7.89 5.23 2.51
C TYR A 24 -9.42 5.12 2.51
N ARG A 25 -10.03 5.15 3.69
CA ARG A 25 -11.49 5.10 3.81
C ARG A 25 -12.14 6.27 3.08
N SER A 26 -11.57 7.45 3.22
CA SER A 26 -12.10 8.65 2.60
C SER A 26 -12.02 8.58 1.07
N LEU A 27 -10.95 8.01 0.53
CA LEU A 27 -10.75 7.90 -0.92
C LEU A 27 -11.58 6.80 -1.55
N PHE A 28 -11.72 5.67 -0.89
CA PHE A 28 -12.23 4.45 -1.52
C PHE A 28 -13.50 3.90 -0.90
N GLY A 29 -13.91 4.39 0.26
CA GLY A 29 -15.14 3.96 0.92
C GLY A 29 -15.05 2.63 1.66
N SER A 30 -13.95 1.91 1.54
CA SER A 30 -13.73 0.65 2.25
C SER A 30 -12.63 0.79 3.28
N GLY A 31 -12.57 -0.15 4.23
CA GLY A 31 -11.55 -0.13 5.27
C GLY A 31 -10.22 -0.70 4.77
N MET A 32 -9.13 -0.06 5.16
CA MET A 32 -7.80 -0.51 4.75
C MET A 32 -7.48 -1.90 5.29
N MET A 33 -7.84 -2.17 6.56
CA MET A 33 -7.62 -3.49 7.16
C MET A 33 -8.37 -4.58 6.42
N GLU A 34 -9.62 -4.31 6.08
CA GLU A 34 -10.44 -5.26 5.34
C GLU A 34 -9.84 -5.57 3.98
N ASP A 35 -9.40 -4.53 3.28
CA ASP A 35 -8.85 -4.68 1.94
C ASP A 35 -7.51 -5.41 1.96
N VAL A 36 -6.65 -5.14 2.96
CA VAL A 36 -5.41 -5.90 3.13
C VAL A 36 -5.72 -7.39 3.36
N GLN A 37 -6.74 -7.69 4.15
CA GLN A 37 -7.13 -9.07 4.40
C GLN A 37 -7.58 -9.76 3.11
N ILE A 38 -8.39 -9.07 2.31
CA ILE A 38 -8.82 -9.61 1.01
C ILE A 38 -7.62 -9.88 0.11
N LEU A 39 -6.68 -8.93 0.07
CA LEU A 39 -5.48 -9.06 -0.76
C LEU A 39 -4.63 -10.26 -0.35
N THR A 40 -4.36 -10.40 0.95
CA THR A 40 -3.50 -11.47 1.45
C THR A 40 -4.17 -12.84 1.33
N ASP A 41 -5.46 -12.92 1.62
CA ASP A 41 -6.21 -14.19 1.49
C ASP A 41 -6.30 -14.63 0.04
N GLY A 42 -6.59 -13.72 -0.86
CA GLY A 42 -6.62 -14.03 -2.29
C GLY A 42 -5.30 -14.54 -2.81
N PHE A 43 -4.21 -13.91 -2.39
CA PHE A 43 -2.87 -14.33 -2.78
C PHE A 43 -2.55 -15.74 -2.26
N LYS A 44 -2.90 -16.03 -1.01
CA LYS A 44 -2.69 -17.36 -0.43
C LYS A 44 -3.51 -18.44 -1.13
N ASP A 45 -4.75 -18.13 -1.47
CA ASP A 45 -5.67 -19.11 -2.03
C ASP A 45 -5.39 -19.43 -3.50
N THR A 46 -5.07 -18.42 -4.29
CA THR A 46 -4.95 -18.55 -5.74
C THR A 46 -3.58 -18.19 -6.30
N GLY A 47 -2.74 -17.54 -5.49
CA GLY A 47 -1.48 -16.98 -5.97
C GLY A 47 -1.65 -15.74 -6.82
N ALA A 48 -2.89 -15.27 -6.98
CA ALA A 48 -3.18 -14.10 -7.79
C ALA A 48 -3.28 -12.84 -6.92
N VAL A 49 -2.85 -11.72 -7.47
CA VAL A 49 -2.91 -10.43 -6.81
C VAL A 49 -4.18 -9.71 -7.23
N ASN A 50 -4.92 -9.17 -6.26
CA ASN A 50 -6.05 -8.31 -6.55
C ASN A 50 -5.51 -6.94 -6.95
N GLU A 51 -5.46 -6.65 -8.24
CA GLU A 51 -4.83 -5.45 -8.79
C GLU A 51 -5.48 -4.17 -8.25
N LYS A 52 -6.78 -4.17 -8.15
CA LYS A 52 -7.50 -2.99 -7.68
C LYS A 52 -7.13 -2.64 -6.24
N ILE A 53 -7.14 -3.64 -5.37
CA ILE A 53 -6.82 -3.41 -3.96
C ILE A 53 -5.35 -3.03 -3.79
N LEU A 54 -4.45 -3.71 -4.49
CA LEU A 54 -3.04 -3.36 -4.41
C LEU A 54 -2.80 -1.93 -4.85
N ALA A 55 -3.40 -1.52 -5.96
CA ALA A 55 -3.27 -0.16 -6.46
C ALA A 55 -3.81 0.87 -5.46
N GLN A 56 -4.95 0.58 -4.84
CA GLN A 56 -5.53 1.47 -3.84
C GLN A 56 -4.64 1.61 -2.60
N LEU A 57 -4.11 0.50 -2.11
CA LEU A 57 -3.22 0.50 -0.96
C LEU A 57 -1.94 1.29 -1.25
N ALA A 58 -1.33 1.01 -2.39
CA ALA A 58 -0.10 1.68 -2.79
C ALA A 58 -0.33 3.19 -2.94
N TYR A 59 -1.40 3.57 -3.61
CA TYR A 59 -1.70 4.98 -3.81
C TYR A 59 -1.95 5.71 -2.48
N ALA A 60 -2.72 5.13 -1.58
CA ALA A 60 -2.99 5.75 -0.29
C ALA A 60 -1.71 5.97 0.50
N MET A 61 -0.84 4.97 0.53
CA MET A 61 0.45 5.09 1.22
C MET A 61 1.35 6.14 0.56
N ALA A 62 1.38 6.18 -0.78
CA ALA A 62 2.18 7.15 -1.51
C ALA A 62 1.63 8.57 -1.34
N LYS A 63 0.33 8.72 -1.38
CA LYS A 63 -0.31 10.03 -1.20
C LYS A 63 -0.07 10.58 0.20
N GLN A 64 -0.04 9.70 1.19
CA GLN A 64 0.28 10.09 2.55
C GLN A 64 1.74 10.53 2.67
N GLY A 65 2.63 9.87 1.93
CA GLY A 65 4.05 10.23 1.92
C GLY A 65 4.35 11.49 1.13
N ASP A 66 3.57 11.74 0.07
CA ASP A 66 3.76 12.91 -0.80
C ASP A 66 2.43 13.35 -1.37
N PRO A 67 1.78 14.34 -0.75
CA PRO A 67 0.46 14.81 -1.20
C PRO A 67 0.44 15.38 -2.61
N SER A 68 1.59 15.66 -3.21
CA SER A 68 1.67 16.29 -4.52
C SER A 68 1.61 15.32 -5.70
N ILE A 69 1.45 14.01 -5.46
CA ILE A 69 1.55 13.01 -6.53
C ILE A 69 0.40 13.01 -7.55
N GLY A 70 -0.64 13.78 -7.31
CA GLY A 70 -1.75 13.88 -8.25
C GLY A 70 -2.84 12.84 -8.00
N THR A 71 -3.64 12.58 -9.03
CA THR A 71 -4.70 11.59 -8.92
C THR A 71 -4.15 10.17 -9.02
N MET A 72 -4.97 9.20 -8.58
CA MET A 72 -4.60 7.80 -8.65
C MET A 72 -4.28 7.36 -10.08
N ASP A 73 -5.12 7.74 -11.03
CA ASP A 73 -4.91 7.37 -12.43
C ASP A 73 -3.61 7.94 -12.98
N GLU A 74 -3.35 9.22 -12.71
CA GLU A 74 -2.12 9.87 -13.16
C GLU A 74 -0.89 9.21 -12.56
N TRP A 75 -0.95 8.89 -11.26
CA TRP A 75 0.17 8.29 -10.57
C TRP A 75 0.44 6.87 -11.06
N LEU A 76 -0.61 6.07 -11.24
CA LEU A 76 -0.46 4.68 -11.67
C LEU A 76 0.04 4.57 -13.10
N ASP A 77 -0.38 5.47 -13.98
CA ASP A 77 -0.04 5.40 -15.40
C ASP A 77 1.45 5.58 -15.69
N GLN A 78 2.22 6.11 -14.74
CA GLN A 78 3.66 6.29 -14.95
C GLN A 78 4.46 5.00 -14.78
N PHE A 79 3.86 3.92 -14.26
CA PHE A 79 4.59 2.70 -13.95
C PHE A 79 4.36 1.61 -14.99
N ASN A 80 5.39 0.81 -15.23
CA ASN A 80 5.28 -0.40 -16.03
C ASN A 80 4.48 -1.44 -15.24
N ILE A 81 3.60 -2.18 -15.91
CA ILE A 81 2.71 -3.15 -15.28
C ILE A 81 3.48 -4.17 -14.44
N PHE A 82 4.47 -4.80 -15.05
CA PHE A 82 5.22 -5.87 -14.37
C PHE A 82 6.09 -5.32 -13.24
N ALA A 83 6.74 -4.18 -13.48
CA ALA A 83 7.56 -3.55 -12.46
C ALA A 83 6.70 -3.16 -11.24
N PHE A 84 5.50 -2.63 -11.50
CA PHE A 84 4.60 -2.23 -10.42
C PHE A 84 4.22 -3.44 -9.56
N PHE A 85 3.72 -4.50 -10.18
CA PHE A 85 3.29 -5.67 -9.40
C PHE A 85 4.45 -6.41 -8.74
N ASP A 86 5.56 -6.56 -9.46
CA ASP A 86 6.71 -7.29 -8.93
C ASP A 86 7.37 -6.56 -7.75
N GLN A 87 7.52 -5.27 -7.86
CA GLN A 87 8.22 -4.47 -6.84
C GLN A 87 7.30 -3.93 -5.76
N MET A 88 6.07 -3.57 -6.12
CA MET A 88 5.15 -2.92 -5.21
C MET A 88 4.49 -3.90 -4.24
N THR A 89 4.08 -5.08 -4.73
CA THR A 89 3.30 -6.03 -3.92
C THR A 89 4.02 -6.41 -2.62
N PRO A 90 5.28 -6.90 -2.67
CA PRO A 90 5.95 -7.28 -1.43
C PRO A 90 6.19 -6.08 -0.51
N GLU A 91 6.45 -4.91 -1.08
CA GLU A 91 6.75 -3.72 -0.28
C GLU A 91 5.53 -3.20 0.46
N VAL A 92 4.37 -3.18 -0.20
CA VAL A 92 3.12 -2.73 0.43
C VAL A 92 2.75 -3.67 1.56
N ILE A 93 2.82 -4.98 1.32
CA ILE A 93 2.48 -5.97 2.33
C ILE A 93 3.47 -5.90 3.50
N ALA A 94 4.76 -5.79 3.21
CA ALA A 94 5.78 -5.69 4.25
C ALA A 94 5.59 -4.45 5.12
N LEU A 95 5.31 -3.31 4.51
CA LEU A 95 5.11 -2.07 5.26
C LEU A 95 3.88 -2.16 6.15
N TRP A 96 2.80 -2.75 5.65
CA TRP A 96 1.60 -2.99 6.46
C TRP A 96 1.90 -3.89 7.64
N ASN A 97 2.59 -5.01 7.40
CA ASN A 97 2.93 -5.95 8.45
C ASN A 97 3.85 -5.33 9.51
N GLU A 98 4.86 -4.61 9.09
CA GLU A 98 5.77 -3.93 10.01
C GLU A 98 5.05 -2.93 10.89
N SER A 99 4.14 -2.17 10.32
CA SER A 99 3.35 -1.18 11.06
C SER A 99 2.45 -1.85 12.09
N SER A 100 1.81 -2.96 11.70
CA SER A 100 0.93 -3.71 12.58
C SER A 100 1.69 -4.42 13.68
N GLU A 101 2.81 -5.06 13.35
CA GLU A 101 3.63 -5.78 14.32
C GLU A 101 4.21 -4.85 15.37
N SER A 102 4.68 -3.70 14.96
CA SER A 102 5.23 -2.71 15.89
C SER A 102 4.21 -2.34 16.96
N SER A 103 2.96 -2.13 16.54
CA SER A 103 1.88 -1.81 17.48
C SER A 103 1.59 -2.96 18.43
N VAL A 104 1.54 -4.18 17.92
CA VAL A 104 1.28 -5.38 18.73
C VAL A 104 2.39 -5.60 19.73
N LYS A 105 3.64 -5.49 19.31
CA LYS A 105 4.78 -5.68 20.19
C LYS A 105 4.79 -4.66 21.33
N ALA A 106 4.46 -3.42 21.02
CA ALA A 106 4.39 -2.37 22.04
C ALA A 106 3.34 -2.68 23.09
N LYS A 107 2.22 -3.25 22.68
CA LYS A 107 1.15 -3.60 23.61
C LYS A 107 1.49 -4.77 24.52
N LYS A 108 2.33 -5.68 24.07
CA LYS A 108 2.71 -6.86 24.84
C LYS A 108 3.66 -6.54 25.97
N LYS A 109 4.30 -5.42 25.92
CA LYS A 109 5.22 -5.00 26.96
C LYS A 109 4.52 -4.25 28.06
#